data_dd9f1b0cce1e95a60206cd198f545681
#
_entry.id   dd9f1b0cce1e95a60206cd198f545681
#
_cell.length_a   1.000
_cell.length_b   1.000
_cell.length_c   1.000
_cell.angle_alpha   90.00
_cell.angle_beta   90.00
_cell.angle_gamma   90.00
#
_symmetry.space_group_name_H-M   'P 1'
#
loop_
_entity.id
_entity.type
_entity.pdbx_description
1 polymer ?
#
loop_
_entity_poly.entity_id
_entity_poly.type
_entity_poly.pdbx_seq_one_letter_code
_entity_poly.pdbx_strand_id
1 'polypeptide(L)'
;MHLTLAVTRREIREVLRDFNLLFPMLALPALIALIAAAAVLGSGRGPANFIGQAVGGALLEQVPEQQLRPLLYLDVTNLDQMIRVIMKALLIPLFWVTPVALTSTVAADSFVGEKERNTIEPLLATPISDGQLFAAKLATAVIPATVGTWFGIVLFGLLTARYRGPYFPHFILGDPDWLFSMFVVVPLMALLAAAVAALISTRVATYRSAYQLNGLVVLPIILLLVPQTVVLFLFTPYALLLIAGLFAAVDAVLVALAMRLFDRERIARGKS
;
A
#
# COMPACT_ATOMS: atom_id res chain seq x y z
N MET A 1 -21.54 -8.14 -16.02
CA MET A 1 -20.58 -7.02 -16.02
C MET A 1 -21.22 -5.67 -15.67
N HIS A 2 -22.36 -5.27 -16.24
CA HIS A 2 -23.02 -3.99 -15.92
C HIS A 2 -23.49 -3.87 -14.46
N LEU A 3 -24.02 -4.95 -13.86
CA LEU A 3 -24.47 -4.95 -12.47
C LEU A 3 -23.32 -4.79 -11.46
N THR A 4 -22.20 -5.48 -11.67
CA THR A 4 -21.01 -5.35 -10.80
C THR A 4 -20.51 -3.91 -10.80
N LEU A 5 -20.39 -3.28 -11.98
CA LEU A 5 -19.96 -1.89 -12.12
C LEU A 5 -20.95 -0.92 -11.45
N ALA A 6 -22.25 -1.19 -11.53
CA ALA A 6 -23.26 -0.35 -10.90
C ALA A 6 -23.16 -0.39 -9.37
N VAL A 7 -22.96 -1.59 -8.79
CA VAL A 7 -22.75 -1.77 -7.34
C VAL A 7 -21.47 -1.09 -6.90
N THR A 8 -20.35 -1.38 -7.55
CA THR A 8 -19.04 -0.74 -7.22
C THR A 8 -19.14 0.79 -7.29
N ARG A 9 -19.79 1.34 -8.33
CA ARG A 9 -19.96 2.80 -8.48
C ARG A 9 -20.81 3.40 -7.36
N ARG A 10 -21.85 2.69 -6.93
CA ARG A 10 -22.70 3.13 -5.81
C ARG A 10 -21.89 3.15 -4.51
N GLU A 11 -21.24 2.06 -4.17
CA GLU A 11 -20.44 1.93 -2.95
C GLU A 11 -19.28 2.93 -2.90
N ILE A 12 -18.53 3.10 -4.01
CA ILE A 12 -17.47 4.13 -4.09
C ILE A 12 -18.05 5.53 -3.82
N ARG A 13 -19.25 5.83 -4.34
CA ARG A 13 -19.89 7.12 -4.09
C ARG A 13 -20.29 7.29 -2.64
N GLU A 14 -20.71 6.22 -1.96
CA GLU A 14 -20.99 6.21 -0.53
C GLU A 14 -19.72 6.48 0.28
N VAL A 15 -18.63 5.80 -0.03
CA VAL A 15 -17.29 6.04 0.58
C VAL A 15 -16.85 7.49 0.41
N LEU A 16 -16.99 8.06 -0.79
CA LEU A 16 -16.58 9.44 -1.08
C LEU A 16 -17.50 10.50 -0.44
N ARG A 17 -18.69 10.14 0.02
CA ARG A 17 -19.61 11.03 0.73
C ARG A 17 -19.51 10.93 2.25
N ASP A 18 -18.96 9.85 2.75
CA ASP A 18 -18.73 9.69 4.19
C ASP A 18 -17.43 10.39 4.59
N PHE A 19 -17.59 11.49 5.35
CA PHE A 19 -16.45 12.28 5.83
C PHE A 19 -15.47 11.44 6.67
N ASN A 20 -15.96 10.48 7.45
CA ASN A 20 -15.13 9.62 8.30
C ASN A 20 -14.22 8.68 7.48
N LEU A 21 -14.64 8.32 6.27
CA LEU A 21 -13.84 7.53 5.33
C LEU A 21 -12.98 8.43 4.43
N LEU A 22 -13.55 9.53 3.93
CA LEU A 22 -12.86 10.45 3.02
C LEU A 22 -11.71 11.20 3.69
N PHE A 23 -11.89 11.64 4.95
CA PHE A 23 -10.87 12.40 5.67
C PHE A 23 -9.54 11.63 5.83
N PRO A 24 -9.51 10.39 6.35
CA PRO A 24 -8.28 9.59 6.38
C PRO A 24 -7.67 9.34 5.00
N MET A 25 -8.51 9.19 3.96
CA MET A 25 -8.05 8.95 2.58
C MET A 25 -7.25 10.11 2.00
N LEU A 26 -7.47 11.32 2.47
CA LEU A 26 -6.71 12.50 2.04
C LEU A 26 -5.64 12.88 3.07
N ALA A 27 -5.98 12.82 4.36
CA ALA A 27 -5.11 13.27 5.43
C ALA A 27 -3.87 12.38 5.61
N LEU A 28 -4.04 11.05 5.59
CA LEU A 28 -2.91 10.13 5.82
C LEU A 28 -1.88 10.19 4.68
N PRO A 29 -2.25 10.11 3.38
CA PRO A 29 -1.30 10.27 2.30
C PRO A 29 -0.63 11.64 2.29
N ALA A 30 -1.39 12.71 2.59
CA ALA A 30 -0.84 14.07 2.69
C ALA A 30 0.16 14.19 3.84
N LEU A 31 -0.13 13.62 4.99
CA LEU A 31 0.78 13.61 6.15
C LEU A 31 2.08 12.87 5.81
N ILE A 32 1.99 11.69 5.20
CA ILE A 32 3.17 10.93 4.77
C ILE A 32 3.96 11.72 3.73
N ALA A 33 3.30 12.36 2.77
CA ALA A 33 3.95 13.20 1.76
C ALA A 33 4.67 14.40 2.39
N LEU A 34 4.07 15.06 3.39
CA LEU A 34 4.67 16.18 4.12
C LEU A 34 5.88 15.73 4.95
N ILE A 35 5.77 14.61 5.67
CA ILE A 35 6.88 14.05 6.46
C ILE A 35 8.04 13.67 5.54
N ALA A 36 7.76 12.95 4.44
CA ALA A 36 8.76 12.56 3.45
C ALA A 36 9.43 13.79 2.81
N ALA A 37 8.65 14.80 2.43
CA ALA A 37 9.17 16.05 1.88
C ALA A 37 10.00 16.82 2.91
N ALA A 38 9.57 16.91 4.17
CA ALA A 38 10.32 17.54 5.24
C ALA A 38 11.64 16.82 5.50
N ALA A 39 11.66 15.49 5.47
CA ALA A 39 12.90 14.70 5.60
C ALA A 39 13.89 14.97 4.45
N VAL A 40 13.39 15.14 3.22
CA VAL A 40 14.23 15.47 2.05
C VAL A 40 14.71 16.92 2.08
N LEU A 41 13.84 17.88 2.39
CA LEU A 41 14.11 19.31 2.30
C LEU A 41 14.74 19.89 3.57
N GLY A 42 14.35 19.37 4.75
CA GLY A 42 14.72 19.90 6.06
C GLY A 42 16.14 19.59 6.51
N SER A 43 16.81 18.68 5.82
CA SER A 43 18.17 18.27 6.16
C SER A 43 19.24 19.30 5.77
N GLY A 44 18.99 20.60 5.69
CA GLY A 44 19.88 21.74 5.39
C GLY A 44 21.27 21.50 4.75
N ARG A 45 21.71 20.26 4.74
CA ARG A 45 22.94 19.72 4.16
C ARG A 45 22.69 18.63 3.12
N GLY A 46 21.42 18.47 2.67
CA GLY A 46 21.01 17.52 1.64
C GLY A 46 20.68 16.10 2.16
N PRO A 47 20.15 15.26 1.29
CA PRO A 47 19.75 13.87 1.58
C PRO A 47 20.85 13.00 2.16
N ALA A 48 22.14 13.33 1.91
CA ALA A 48 23.30 12.61 2.45
C ALA A 48 23.29 12.54 3.99
N ASN A 49 22.83 13.60 4.66
CA ASN A 49 22.75 13.59 6.12
C ASN A 49 21.57 12.76 6.65
N PHE A 50 20.43 12.77 5.94
CA PHE A 50 19.30 11.89 6.27
C PHE A 50 19.71 10.42 6.15
N ILE A 51 20.41 10.07 5.08
CA ILE A 51 20.94 8.72 4.87
C ILE A 51 22.03 8.38 5.90
N GLY A 52 22.94 9.32 6.16
CA GLY A 52 23.99 9.15 7.18
C GLY A 52 23.41 8.92 8.58
N GLN A 53 22.26 9.51 8.90
CA GLN A 53 21.55 9.30 10.16
C GLN A 53 20.63 8.06 10.16
N ALA A 54 19.93 7.78 9.05
CA ALA A 54 18.95 6.70 8.96
C ALA A 54 19.56 5.34 8.63
N VAL A 55 20.59 5.31 7.80
CA VAL A 55 21.36 4.09 7.44
C VAL A 55 22.68 4.06 8.20
N GLY A 56 23.00 5.18 8.83
CA GLY A 56 24.07 5.50 9.76
C GLY A 56 25.34 4.67 9.68
N GLY A 57 26.40 5.16 10.15
CA GLY A 57 27.66 4.46 10.28
C GLY A 57 27.61 2.97 10.70
N ALA A 58 26.47 2.50 11.22
CA ALA A 58 26.33 1.13 11.73
C ALA A 58 26.41 0.02 10.65
N LEU A 59 25.89 0.25 9.43
CA LEU A 59 25.91 -0.80 8.39
C LEU A 59 27.12 -0.70 7.46
N LEU A 60 27.56 0.52 7.14
CA LEU A 60 28.69 0.73 6.22
C LEU A 60 30.05 0.63 6.91
N GLU A 61 30.12 0.92 8.23
CA GLU A 61 31.37 0.78 9.01
C GLU A 61 31.66 -0.68 9.41
N GLN A 62 30.66 -1.57 9.48
CA GLN A 62 30.84 -2.94 9.96
C GLN A 62 31.20 -3.95 8.87
N VAL A 63 31.01 -3.61 7.57
CA VAL A 63 31.29 -4.55 6.48
C VAL A 63 32.45 -4.03 5.63
N PRO A 64 33.56 -4.79 5.50
CA PRO A 64 34.68 -4.40 4.67
C PRO A 64 34.25 -4.16 3.22
N GLU A 65 34.53 -2.98 2.70
CA GLU A 65 34.19 -2.53 1.34
C GLU A 65 34.54 -3.55 0.25
N GLN A 66 35.67 -4.25 0.44
CA GLN A 66 36.16 -5.27 -0.48
C GLN A 66 35.26 -6.51 -0.59
N GLN A 67 34.48 -6.82 0.43
CA GLN A 67 33.54 -7.95 0.43
C GLN A 67 32.18 -7.59 -0.14
N LEU A 68 31.78 -6.33 -0.07
CA LEU A 68 30.51 -5.84 -0.58
C LEU A 68 30.53 -5.51 -2.08
N ARG A 69 31.65 -5.01 -2.59
CA ARG A 69 31.79 -4.58 -4.00
C ARG A 69 31.30 -5.60 -5.03
N PRO A 70 31.69 -6.88 -4.97
CA PRO A 70 31.28 -7.86 -5.98
C PRO A 70 29.80 -8.27 -5.87
N LEU A 71 29.15 -8.00 -4.74
CA LEU A 71 27.76 -8.39 -4.46
C LEU A 71 26.77 -7.24 -4.73
N LEU A 72 27.25 -5.99 -4.70
CA LEU A 72 26.41 -4.83 -4.92
C LEU A 72 26.25 -4.56 -6.42
N TYR A 73 25.03 -4.44 -6.88
CA TYR A 73 24.69 -3.94 -8.22
C TYR A 73 25.22 -2.51 -8.46
N LEU A 74 25.47 -1.78 -7.38
CA LEU A 74 25.86 -0.37 -7.41
C LEU A 74 27.37 -0.22 -7.43
N ASP A 75 27.85 0.74 -8.24
CA ASP A 75 29.21 1.23 -8.12
C ASP A 75 29.33 2.04 -6.81
N VAL A 76 29.93 1.42 -5.80
CA VAL A 76 30.13 2.01 -4.46
C VAL A 76 31.06 3.25 -4.52
N THR A 77 31.80 3.41 -5.61
CA THR A 77 32.65 4.60 -5.83
C THR A 77 31.80 5.82 -6.22
N ASN A 78 30.58 5.63 -6.72
CA ASN A 78 29.68 6.71 -7.07
C ASN A 78 28.69 6.99 -5.92
N LEU A 79 29.09 7.84 -5.00
CA LEU A 79 28.30 8.25 -3.83
C LEU A 79 26.91 8.77 -4.20
N ASP A 80 26.80 9.53 -5.29
CA ASP A 80 25.52 10.10 -5.74
C ASP A 80 24.54 9.01 -6.20
N GLN A 81 25.05 7.96 -6.88
CA GLN A 81 24.23 6.82 -7.29
C GLN A 81 23.75 6.03 -6.07
N MET A 82 24.63 5.77 -5.12
CA MET A 82 24.32 5.05 -3.90
C MET A 82 23.25 5.79 -3.08
N ILE A 83 23.41 7.10 -2.91
CA ILE A 83 22.42 7.93 -2.19
C ILE A 83 21.06 7.88 -2.90
N ARG A 84 20.99 8.00 -4.23
CA ARG A 84 19.73 7.91 -4.98
C ARG A 84 19.00 6.59 -4.74
N VAL A 85 19.73 5.48 -4.80
CA VAL A 85 19.13 4.15 -4.61
C VAL A 85 18.62 3.97 -3.17
N ILE A 86 19.42 4.37 -2.18
CA ILE A 86 19.01 4.30 -0.77
C ILE A 86 17.78 5.19 -0.51
N MET A 87 17.73 6.39 -1.07
CA MET A 87 16.57 7.27 -0.95
C MET A 87 15.32 6.64 -1.54
N LYS A 88 15.40 6.05 -2.73
CA LYS A 88 14.27 5.31 -3.31
C LYS A 88 13.84 4.14 -2.45
N ALA A 89 14.81 3.35 -1.99
CA ALA A 89 14.60 2.18 -1.16
C ALA A 89 13.91 2.48 0.19
N LEU A 90 14.10 3.69 0.72
CA LEU A 90 13.44 4.15 1.95
C LEU A 90 12.08 4.82 1.69
N LEU A 91 12.02 5.70 0.69
CA LEU A 91 10.83 6.53 0.46
C LEU A 91 9.72 5.76 -0.26
N ILE A 92 10.03 4.92 -1.25
CA ILE A 92 9.02 4.16 -1.98
C ILE A 92 8.20 3.27 -1.03
N PRO A 93 8.80 2.43 -0.17
CA PRO A 93 8.07 1.60 0.76
C PRO A 93 7.29 2.38 1.83
N LEU A 94 7.73 3.60 2.17
CA LEU A 94 6.99 4.45 3.09
C LEU A 94 5.58 4.75 2.57
N PHE A 95 5.43 4.96 1.26
CA PHE A 95 4.13 5.16 0.64
C PHE A 95 3.28 3.88 0.56
N TRP A 96 3.87 2.67 0.66
CA TRP A 96 3.10 1.41 0.66
C TRP A 96 2.27 1.20 1.93
N VAL A 97 2.61 1.85 3.03
CA VAL A 97 1.79 1.85 4.25
C VAL A 97 0.42 2.47 4.00
N THR A 98 0.38 3.49 3.13
CA THR A 98 -0.85 4.25 2.85
C THR A 98 -1.98 3.41 2.27
N PRO A 99 -1.80 2.67 1.13
CA PRO A 99 -2.89 1.90 0.54
C PRO A 99 -3.39 0.82 1.48
N VAL A 100 -2.52 0.25 2.31
CA VAL A 100 -2.90 -0.77 3.28
C VAL A 100 -3.79 -0.19 4.37
N ALA A 101 -3.41 0.93 4.98
CA ALA A 101 -4.19 1.57 6.02
C ALA A 101 -5.56 2.02 5.50
N LEU A 102 -5.59 2.65 4.31
CA LEU A 102 -6.82 3.13 3.69
C LEU A 102 -7.76 1.98 3.30
N THR A 103 -7.21 0.95 2.65
CA THR A 103 -7.99 -0.23 2.27
C THR A 103 -8.54 -0.95 3.48
N SER A 104 -7.76 -1.07 4.57
CA SER A 104 -8.21 -1.72 5.81
C SER A 104 -9.45 -1.06 6.38
N THR A 105 -9.51 0.27 6.34
CA THR A 105 -10.67 1.05 6.82
C THR A 105 -11.90 0.79 5.96
N VAL A 106 -11.78 0.95 4.63
CA VAL A 106 -12.89 0.79 3.70
C VAL A 106 -13.36 -0.66 3.62
N ALA A 107 -12.42 -1.62 3.61
CA ALA A 107 -12.76 -3.03 3.56
C ALA A 107 -13.47 -3.50 4.83
N ALA A 108 -13.04 -3.05 6.01
CA ALA A 108 -13.74 -3.37 7.26
C ALA A 108 -15.19 -2.86 7.24
N ASP A 109 -15.43 -1.66 6.72
CA ASP A 109 -16.79 -1.11 6.58
C ASP A 109 -17.61 -1.88 5.52
N SER A 110 -17.03 -2.13 4.34
CA SER A 110 -17.72 -2.82 3.25
C SER A 110 -18.05 -4.30 3.54
N PHE A 111 -17.17 -5.04 4.25
CA PHE A 111 -17.37 -6.47 4.52
C PHE A 111 -18.09 -6.74 5.85
N VAL A 112 -17.83 -5.96 6.89
CA VAL A 112 -18.33 -6.20 8.25
C VAL A 112 -19.32 -5.12 8.70
N GLY A 113 -19.11 -3.87 8.32
CA GLY A 113 -20.00 -2.78 8.69
C GLY A 113 -21.44 -2.97 8.20
N GLU A 114 -21.64 -3.48 6.98
CA GLU A 114 -22.95 -3.83 6.47
C GLU A 114 -23.61 -4.97 7.25
N LYS A 115 -22.82 -5.96 7.69
CA LYS A 115 -23.30 -7.06 8.53
C LYS A 115 -23.75 -6.54 9.89
N GLU A 116 -22.99 -5.66 10.49
CA GLU A 116 -23.29 -5.03 11.79
C GLU A 116 -24.55 -4.15 11.71
N ARG A 117 -24.74 -3.42 10.60
CA ARG A 117 -25.92 -2.56 10.37
C ARG A 117 -27.15 -3.31 9.84
N ASN A 118 -27.08 -4.63 9.61
CA ASN A 118 -28.13 -5.45 9.00
C ASN A 118 -28.58 -4.97 7.61
N THR A 119 -27.69 -4.33 6.84
CA THR A 119 -27.98 -3.82 5.48
C THR A 119 -27.66 -4.83 4.37
N ILE A 120 -27.28 -6.05 4.73
CA ILE A 120 -26.97 -7.13 3.78
C ILE A 120 -28.22 -7.68 3.09
N GLU A 121 -29.41 -7.69 3.76
CA GLU A 121 -30.63 -8.29 3.22
C GLU A 121 -31.06 -7.74 1.84
N PRO A 122 -31.04 -6.43 1.57
CA PRO A 122 -31.36 -5.90 0.25
C PRO A 122 -30.34 -6.33 -0.84
N LEU A 123 -29.09 -6.54 -0.47
CA LEU A 123 -28.04 -7.01 -1.38
C LEU A 123 -28.25 -8.48 -1.77
N LEU A 124 -28.75 -9.30 -0.84
CA LEU A 124 -29.06 -10.71 -1.09
C LEU A 124 -30.24 -10.89 -2.06
N ALA A 125 -31.14 -9.92 -2.13
CA ALA A 125 -32.29 -9.92 -3.06
C ALA A 125 -31.87 -9.56 -4.51
N THR A 126 -30.62 -9.13 -4.76
CA THR A 126 -30.17 -8.79 -6.11
C THR A 126 -29.71 -10.01 -6.89
N PRO A 127 -29.97 -10.09 -8.24
CA PRO A 127 -29.56 -11.22 -9.07
C PRO A 127 -28.05 -11.17 -9.44
N ILE A 128 -27.17 -10.92 -8.45
CA ILE A 128 -25.72 -10.86 -8.62
C ILE A 128 -25.12 -12.16 -8.09
N SER A 129 -24.15 -12.77 -8.79
CA SER A 129 -23.42 -13.94 -8.29
C SER A 129 -22.47 -13.56 -7.13
N ASP A 130 -22.15 -14.53 -6.26
CA ASP A 130 -21.26 -14.32 -5.10
C ASP A 130 -19.89 -13.80 -5.52
N GLY A 131 -19.32 -14.34 -6.60
CA GLY A 131 -18.06 -13.86 -7.14
C GLY A 131 -18.13 -12.41 -7.67
N GLN A 132 -19.26 -12.02 -8.27
CA GLN A 132 -19.45 -10.63 -8.73
C GLN A 132 -19.60 -9.66 -7.55
N LEU A 133 -20.32 -10.05 -6.50
CA LEU A 133 -20.47 -9.26 -5.29
C LEU A 133 -19.12 -9.13 -4.57
N PHE A 134 -18.39 -10.22 -4.43
CA PHE A 134 -17.05 -10.24 -3.83
C PHE A 134 -16.09 -9.32 -4.59
N ALA A 135 -16.05 -9.42 -5.93
CA ALA A 135 -15.21 -8.55 -6.76
C ALA A 135 -15.61 -7.07 -6.65
N ALA A 136 -16.92 -6.77 -6.57
CA ALA A 136 -17.39 -5.41 -6.37
C ALA A 136 -16.91 -4.84 -5.04
N LYS A 137 -17.00 -5.60 -3.94
CA LYS A 137 -16.54 -5.18 -2.61
C LYS A 137 -15.02 -5.00 -2.55
N LEU A 138 -14.24 -5.90 -3.16
CA LEU A 138 -12.80 -5.71 -3.30
C LEU A 138 -12.48 -4.40 -4.06
N ALA A 139 -13.12 -4.18 -5.19
CA ALA A 139 -12.92 -2.97 -6.00
C ALA A 139 -13.28 -1.69 -5.22
N THR A 140 -14.35 -1.72 -4.43
CA THR A 140 -14.78 -0.59 -3.58
C THR A 140 -13.70 -0.22 -2.54
N ALA A 141 -12.98 -1.18 -2.01
CA ALA A 141 -11.90 -0.92 -1.06
C ALA A 141 -10.58 -0.52 -1.76
N VAL A 142 -10.22 -1.23 -2.83
CA VAL A 142 -8.92 -1.06 -3.52
C VAL A 142 -8.84 0.26 -4.31
N ILE A 143 -9.89 0.60 -5.07
CA ILE A 143 -9.84 1.75 -5.99
C ILE A 143 -9.66 3.08 -5.22
N PRO A 144 -10.49 3.42 -4.21
CA PRO A 144 -10.31 4.69 -3.51
C PRO A 144 -8.98 4.77 -2.75
N ALA A 145 -8.54 3.66 -2.12
CA ALA A 145 -7.28 3.60 -1.40
C ALA A 145 -6.07 3.81 -2.34
N THR A 146 -6.11 3.22 -3.52
CA THR A 146 -5.10 3.42 -4.57
C THR A 146 -5.05 4.88 -5.01
N VAL A 147 -6.21 5.48 -5.33
CA VAL A 147 -6.29 6.89 -5.75
C VAL A 147 -5.84 7.83 -4.64
N GLY A 148 -6.22 7.59 -3.39
CA GLY A 148 -5.75 8.36 -2.24
C GLY A 148 -4.22 8.28 -2.07
N THR A 149 -3.63 7.10 -2.27
CA THR A 149 -2.18 6.93 -2.24
C THR A 149 -1.50 7.66 -3.40
N TRP A 150 -2.06 7.62 -4.60
CA TRP A 150 -1.56 8.38 -5.75
C TRP A 150 -1.57 9.88 -5.48
N PHE A 151 -2.62 10.39 -4.84
CA PHE A 151 -2.67 11.78 -4.38
C PHE A 151 -1.48 12.11 -3.48
N GLY A 152 -1.15 11.27 -2.50
CA GLY A 152 0.02 11.46 -1.63
C GLY A 152 1.34 11.46 -2.38
N ILE A 153 1.54 10.52 -3.32
CA ILE A 153 2.76 10.43 -4.14
C ILE A 153 2.90 11.68 -5.04
N VAL A 154 1.82 12.12 -5.68
CA VAL A 154 1.80 13.34 -6.51
C VAL A 154 2.10 14.57 -5.64
N LEU A 155 1.47 14.68 -4.47
CA LEU A 155 1.73 15.78 -3.53
C LEU A 155 3.20 15.81 -3.10
N PHE A 156 3.78 14.66 -2.76
CA PHE A 156 5.21 14.55 -2.44
C PHE A 156 6.08 15.02 -3.61
N GLY A 157 5.76 14.56 -4.82
CA GLY A 157 6.44 15.00 -6.03
C GLY A 157 6.38 16.52 -6.24
N LEU A 158 5.21 17.13 -6.03
CA LEU A 158 5.02 18.58 -6.15
C LEU A 158 5.79 19.36 -5.08
N LEU A 159 5.78 18.89 -3.83
CA LEU A 159 6.53 19.51 -2.72
C LEU A 159 8.04 19.49 -2.97
N THR A 160 8.54 18.41 -3.58
CA THR A 160 9.96 18.21 -3.86
C THR A 160 10.37 18.69 -5.26
N ALA A 161 9.43 19.14 -6.10
CA ALA A 161 9.68 19.52 -7.49
C ALA A 161 10.71 20.66 -7.69
N ARG A 162 10.83 21.55 -6.70
CA ARG A 162 11.81 22.65 -6.70
C ARG A 162 13.19 22.23 -6.21
N TYR A 163 13.30 21.07 -5.59
CA TYR A 163 14.55 20.53 -5.14
C TYR A 163 15.28 19.86 -6.31
N ARG A 164 16.15 20.61 -6.96
CA ARG A 164 17.03 20.14 -8.04
C ARG A 164 18.42 19.81 -7.49
N GLY A 165 18.46 18.84 -6.62
CA GLY A 165 19.75 18.32 -6.13
C GLY A 165 20.26 17.17 -7.00
N PRO A 166 21.54 16.79 -6.85
CA PRO A 166 22.13 15.67 -7.59
C PRO A 166 21.43 14.33 -7.33
N TYR A 167 20.67 14.24 -6.25
CA TYR A 167 19.98 13.02 -5.81
C TYR A 167 18.58 12.85 -6.41
N PHE A 168 17.96 13.94 -6.90
CA PHE A 168 16.67 13.93 -7.61
C PHE A 168 16.81 14.70 -8.92
N PRO A 169 17.53 14.13 -9.91
CA PRO A 169 17.79 14.85 -11.19
C PRO A 169 16.52 15.06 -12.01
N HIS A 170 15.50 14.24 -11.76
CA HIS A 170 14.22 14.29 -12.44
C HIS A 170 13.09 14.46 -11.43
N PHE A 171 11.97 15.03 -11.92
CA PHE A 171 10.72 15.03 -11.18
C PHE A 171 10.33 13.57 -10.85
N ILE A 172 9.93 13.30 -9.61
CA ILE A 172 9.63 11.94 -9.12
C ILE A 172 8.70 11.17 -10.05
N LEU A 173 7.68 11.84 -10.63
CA LEU A 173 6.76 11.24 -11.59
C LEU A 173 7.39 10.93 -12.96
N GLY A 174 8.63 11.34 -13.21
CA GLY A 174 9.40 10.93 -14.39
C GLY A 174 10.35 9.76 -14.13
N ASP A 175 10.46 9.29 -12.89
CA ASP A 175 11.33 8.19 -12.52
C ASP A 175 10.60 6.84 -12.67
N PRO A 176 11.14 5.88 -13.45
CA PRO A 176 10.50 4.59 -13.72
C PRO A 176 10.14 3.80 -12.44
N ASP A 177 10.98 3.84 -11.41
CA ASP A 177 10.77 3.08 -10.17
C ASP A 177 9.55 3.63 -9.41
N TRP A 178 9.39 4.96 -9.37
CA TRP A 178 8.21 5.59 -8.78
C TRP A 178 6.94 5.31 -9.55
N LEU A 179 7.00 5.37 -10.89
CA LEU A 179 5.85 5.03 -11.74
C LEU A 179 5.46 3.56 -11.59
N PHE A 180 6.44 2.66 -11.60
CA PHE A 180 6.17 1.23 -11.41
C PHE A 180 5.56 0.97 -10.03
N SER A 181 6.12 1.56 -8.98
CA SER A 181 5.57 1.47 -7.63
C SER A 181 4.12 1.98 -7.58
N MET A 182 3.87 3.14 -8.16
CA MET A 182 2.56 3.80 -8.16
C MET A 182 1.48 2.98 -8.88
N PHE A 183 1.80 2.45 -10.06
CA PHE A 183 0.79 1.79 -10.90
C PHE A 183 0.71 0.27 -10.70
N VAL A 184 1.74 -0.37 -10.15
CA VAL A 184 1.78 -1.82 -9.96
C VAL A 184 1.77 -2.18 -8.49
N VAL A 185 2.75 -1.71 -7.69
CA VAL A 185 2.90 -2.17 -6.30
C VAL A 185 1.79 -1.61 -5.40
N VAL A 186 1.44 -0.34 -5.53
CA VAL A 186 0.39 0.29 -4.71
C VAL A 186 -0.97 -0.41 -4.86
N PRO A 187 -1.49 -0.72 -6.08
CA PRO A 187 -2.71 -1.50 -6.23
C PRO A 187 -2.62 -2.92 -5.64
N LEU A 188 -1.46 -3.59 -5.76
CA LEU A 188 -1.25 -4.91 -5.15
C LEU A 188 -1.30 -4.82 -3.63
N MET A 189 -0.65 -3.83 -3.02
CA MET A 189 -0.72 -3.61 -1.58
C MET A 189 -2.15 -3.34 -1.07
N ALA A 190 -2.92 -2.56 -1.83
CA ALA A 190 -4.33 -2.36 -1.53
C ALA A 190 -5.12 -3.68 -1.65
N LEU A 191 -4.85 -4.48 -2.68
CA LEU A 191 -5.51 -5.77 -2.88
C LEU A 191 -5.17 -6.77 -1.76
N LEU A 192 -3.91 -6.81 -1.33
CA LEU A 192 -3.47 -7.61 -0.18
C LEU A 192 -4.31 -7.29 1.06
N ALA A 193 -4.40 -6.02 1.42
CA ALA A 193 -5.17 -5.58 2.59
C ALA A 193 -6.66 -5.90 2.47
N ALA A 194 -7.25 -5.72 1.27
CA ALA A 194 -8.65 -6.05 1.02
C ALA A 194 -8.92 -7.55 1.12
N ALA A 195 -8.03 -8.40 0.57
CA ALA A 195 -8.17 -9.85 0.64
C ALA A 195 -8.05 -10.37 2.08
N VAL A 196 -7.10 -9.82 2.87
CA VAL A 196 -6.97 -10.14 4.30
C VAL A 196 -8.22 -9.70 5.06
N ALA A 197 -8.75 -8.48 4.82
CA ALA A 197 -9.97 -8.00 5.45
C ALA A 197 -11.17 -8.88 5.11
N ALA A 198 -11.30 -9.33 3.86
CA ALA A 198 -12.34 -10.27 3.45
C ALA A 198 -12.24 -11.61 4.20
N LEU A 199 -11.04 -12.15 4.39
CA LEU A 199 -10.83 -13.36 5.19
C LEU A 199 -11.19 -13.17 6.67
N ILE A 200 -10.80 -12.05 7.25
CA ILE A 200 -11.12 -11.70 8.64
C ILE A 200 -12.62 -11.56 8.84
N SER A 201 -13.34 -10.98 7.86
CA SER A 201 -14.79 -10.75 7.92
C SER A 201 -15.61 -12.03 8.11
N THR A 202 -15.07 -13.19 7.75
CA THR A 202 -15.72 -14.47 7.96
C THR A 202 -15.74 -14.91 9.43
N ARG A 203 -14.89 -14.31 10.28
CA ARG A 203 -14.68 -14.70 11.69
C ARG A 203 -15.07 -13.63 12.70
N VAL A 204 -15.32 -12.39 12.25
CA VAL A 204 -15.65 -11.27 13.14
C VAL A 204 -17.03 -10.71 12.84
N ALA A 205 -17.66 -10.16 13.88
CA ALA A 205 -19.03 -9.62 13.78
C ALA A 205 -19.07 -8.09 13.80
N THR A 206 -18.01 -7.40 14.23
CA THR A 206 -18.00 -5.95 14.40
C THR A 206 -16.94 -5.29 13.53
N TYR A 207 -17.26 -4.11 13.01
CA TYR A 207 -16.32 -3.26 12.26
C TYR A 207 -15.01 -3.03 13.01
N ARG A 208 -15.10 -2.68 14.29
CA ARG A 208 -13.93 -2.39 15.13
C ARG A 208 -12.98 -3.58 15.22
N SER A 209 -13.52 -4.79 15.43
CA SER A 209 -12.70 -6.01 15.48
C SER A 209 -12.06 -6.32 14.15
N ALA A 210 -12.79 -6.14 13.04
CA ALA A 210 -12.26 -6.35 11.69
C ALA A 210 -11.10 -5.40 11.38
N TYR A 211 -11.26 -4.12 11.69
CA TYR A 211 -10.23 -3.10 11.48
C TYR A 211 -8.97 -3.38 12.29
N GLN A 212 -9.12 -3.69 13.59
CA GLN A 212 -7.99 -3.99 14.48
C GLN A 212 -7.23 -5.25 14.04
N LEU A 213 -7.93 -6.33 13.71
CA LEU A 213 -7.31 -7.57 13.28
C LEU A 213 -6.63 -7.41 11.92
N ASN A 214 -7.22 -6.66 10.98
CA ASN A 214 -6.58 -6.38 9.71
C ASN A 214 -5.26 -5.61 9.90
N GLY A 215 -5.25 -4.60 10.73
CA GLY A 215 -4.02 -3.87 11.09
C GLY A 215 -2.97 -4.77 11.74
N LEU A 216 -3.39 -5.64 12.67
CA LEU A 216 -2.49 -6.58 13.36
C LEU A 216 -1.86 -7.62 12.41
N VAL A 217 -2.54 -8.01 11.33
CA VAL A 217 -2.02 -8.97 10.36
C VAL A 217 -1.16 -8.28 9.31
N VAL A 218 -1.62 -7.16 8.75
CA VAL A 218 -0.99 -6.54 7.59
C VAL A 218 0.18 -5.62 7.96
N LEU A 219 0.09 -4.89 9.08
CA LEU A 219 1.17 -4.00 9.53
C LEU A 219 2.51 -4.73 9.78
N PRO A 220 2.57 -5.85 10.51
CA PRO A 220 3.82 -6.60 10.66
C PRO A 220 4.42 -7.07 9.34
N ILE A 221 3.58 -7.48 8.38
CA ILE A 221 4.06 -7.89 7.05
C ILE A 221 4.78 -6.72 6.37
N ILE A 222 4.20 -5.52 6.40
CA ILE A 222 4.83 -4.33 5.81
C ILE A 222 6.09 -3.95 6.55
N LEU A 223 6.07 -3.94 7.88
CA LEU A 223 7.24 -3.60 8.70
C LEU A 223 8.41 -4.55 8.46
N LEU A 224 8.15 -5.82 8.20
CA LEU A 224 9.18 -6.80 7.83
C LEU A 224 9.68 -6.58 6.40
N LEU A 225 8.82 -6.15 5.47
CA LEU A 225 9.19 -5.98 4.06
C LEU A 225 9.99 -4.70 3.80
N VAL A 226 9.78 -3.64 4.57
CA VAL A 226 10.53 -2.37 4.38
C VAL A 226 12.05 -2.55 4.46
N PRO A 227 12.63 -3.20 5.48
CA PRO A 227 14.08 -3.44 5.53
C PRO A 227 14.58 -4.30 4.37
N GLN A 228 13.84 -5.36 4.00
CA GLN A 228 14.22 -6.23 2.88
C GLN A 228 14.21 -5.49 1.55
N THR A 229 13.34 -4.49 1.39
CA THR A 229 13.30 -3.65 0.19
C THR A 229 14.63 -2.91 0.01
N VAL A 230 15.18 -2.34 1.08
CA VAL A 230 16.48 -1.65 1.04
C VAL A 230 17.57 -2.62 0.55
N VAL A 231 17.61 -3.82 1.11
CA VAL A 231 18.56 -4.85 0.71
C VAL A 231 18.39 -5.20 -0.77
N LEU A 232 17.15 -5.48 -1.22
CA LEU A 232 16.89 -5.83 -2.62
C LEU A 232 17.30 -4.72 -3.60
N PHE A 233 17.04 -3.45 -3.28
CA PHE A 233 17.46 -2.34 -4.12
C PHE A 233 18.96 -2.20 -4.25
N LEU A 234 19.72 -2.62 -3.22
CA LEU A 234 21.19 -2.61 -3.24
C LEU A 234 21.77 -3.73 -4.10
N PHE A 235 21.11 -4.89 -4.15
CA PHE A 235 21.64 -6.09 -4.81
C PHE A 235 21.12 -6.33 -6.22
N THR A 236 19.99 -5.73 -6.62
CA THR A 236 19.40 -5.98 -7.94
C THR A 236 18.60 -4.80 -8.49
N PRO A 237 18.75 -4.49 -9.80
CA PRO A 237 17.92 -3.49 -10.48
C PRO A 237 16.46 -3.95 -10.62
N TYR A 238 16.18 -5.24 -10.44
CA TYR A 238 14.86 -5.83 -10.58
C TYR A 238 14.09 -5.93 -9.25
N ALA A 239 14.54 -5.21 -8.21
CA ALA A 239 13.95 -5.26 -6.86
C ALA A 239 12.43 -5.09 -6.87
N LEU A 240 11.92 -4.06 -7.55
CA LEU A 240 10.49 -3.78 -7.63
C LEU A 240 9.71 -4.86 -8.38
N LEU A 241 10.29 -5.46 -9.43
CA LEU A 241 9.66 -6.58 -10.15
C LEU A 241 9.54 -7.82 -9.27
N LEU A 242 10.58 -8.15 -8.50
CA LEU A 242 10.56 -9.27 -7.56
C LEU A 242 9.51 -9.06 -6.47
N ILE A 243 9.45 -7.85 -5.92
CA ILE A 243 8.47 -7.47 -4.90
C ILE A 243 7.05 -7.53 -5.47
N ALA A 244 6.81 -6.96 -6.65
CA ALA A 244 5.52 -7.03 -7.32
C ALA A 244 5.08 -8.46 -7.64
N GLY A 245 6.01 -9.30 -8.11
CA GLY A 245 5.76 -10.72 -8.36
C GLY A 245 5.39 -11.50 -7.09
N LEU A 246 6.07 -11.22 -5.97
CA LEU A 246 5.76 -11.82 -4.68
C LEU A 246 4.34 -11.40 -4.23
N PHE A 247 4.02 -10.09 -4.26
CA PHE A 247 2.69 -9.62 -3.88
C PHE A 247 1.61 -10.18 -4.79
N ALA A 248 1.80 -10.18 -6.10
CA ALA A 248 0.84 -10.75 -7.03
C ALA A 248 0.56 -12.25 -6.75
N ALA A 249 1.60 -13.03 -6.43
CA ALA A 249 1.44 -14.42 -6.06
C ALA A 249 0.67 -14.60 -4.75
N VAL A 250 1.01 -13.81 -3.72
CA VAL A 250 0.30 -13.82 -2.42
C VAL A 250 -1.15 -13.38 -2.59
N ASP A 251 -1.40 -12.32 -3.34
CA ASP A 251 -2.75 -11.82 -3.63
C ASP A 251 -3.60 -12.86 -4.34
N ALA A 252 -3.04 -13.51 -5.36
CA ALA A 252 -3.76 -14.57 -6.08
C ALA A 252 -4.22 -15.70 -5.13
N VAL A 253 -3.36 -16.10 -4.19
CA VAL A 253 -3.69 -17.13 -3.19
C VAL A 253 -4.75 -16.61 -2.21
N LEU A 254 -4.57 -15.41 -1.67
CA LEU A 254 -5.48 -14.84 -0.66
C LEU A 254 -6.87 -14.54 -1.24
N VAL A 255 -6.93 -13.97 -2.45
CA VAL A 255 -8.20 -13.70 -3.15
C VAL A 255 -8.92 -15.01 -3.48
N ALA A 256 -8.20 -16.03 -3.97
CA ALA A 256 -8.79 -17.35 -4.24
C ALA A 256 -9.32 -18.00 -2.96
N LEU A 257 -8.60 -17.90 -1.85
CA LEU A 257 -9.02 -18.42 -0.55
C LEU A 257 -10.24 -17.65 -0.01
N ALA A 258 -10.19 -16.32 -0.06
CA ALA A 258 -11.28 -15.47 0.38
C ALA A 258 -12.56 -15.73 -0.42
N MET A 259 -12.44 -15.88 -1.75
CA MET A 259 -13.57 -16.18 -2.64
C MET A 259 -14.21 -17.54 -2.33
N ARG A 260 -13.42 -18.57 -1.99
CA ARG A 260 -13.93 -19.90 -1.59
C ARG A 260 -14.66 -19.87 -0.24
N LEU A 261 -14.27 -18.96 0.66
CA LEU A 261 -14.88 -18.82 1.98
C LEU A 261 -16.04 -17.84 2.00
N PHE A 262 -16.18 -17.03 0.92
CA PHE A 262 -17.25 -16.05 0.76
C PHE A 262 -18.52 -16.76 0.28
N ASP A 263 -19.37 -17.16 1.24
CA ASP A 263 -20.66 -17.81 0.99
C ASP A 263 -21.76 -16.92 1.56
N ARG A 264 -22.67 -16.48 0.70
CA ARG A 264 -23.82 -15.65 1.07
C ARG A 264 -24.65 -16.27 2.18
N GLU A 265 -24.89 -17.58 2.11
CA GLU A 265 -25.69 -18.28 3.11
C GLU A 265 -25.01 -18.31 4.47
N ARG A 266 -23.69 -18.45 4.54
CA ARG A 266 -22.93 -18.37 5.79
C ARG A 266 -22.92 -16.96 6.38
N ILE A 267 -22.85 -15.94 5.53
CA ILE A 267 -22.90 -14.55 5.97
C ILE A 267 -24.27 -14.22 6.57
N ALA A 268 -25.36 -14.74 5.97
CA ALA A 268 -26.73 -14.59 6.47
C ALA A 268 -27.01 -15.42 7.72
N ARG A 269 -26.43 -16.64 7.85
CA ARG A 269 -26.61 -17.56 9.00
C ARG A 269 -25.78 -17.20 10.24
N GLY A 270 -24.94 -16.19 10.22
CA GLY A 270 -24.09 -15.78 11.36
C GLY A 270 -24.86 -15.36 12.64
N LYS A 271 -26.05 -15.91 12.86
CA LYS A 271 -26.87 -15.85 14.06
C LYS A 271 -27.05 -17.24 14.66
N SER A 272 -25.98 -17.99 14.85
CA SER A 272 -26.03 -19.18 15.71
C SER A 272 -24.76 -19.29 16.51
#